data_5c000ed5dcead268bcc3ab547a6c7944
#
_entry.id   5c000ed5dcead268bcc3ab547a6c7944
#
_cell.length_a   1.000
_cell.length_b   1.000
_cell.length_c   1.000
_cell.angle_alpha   90.00
_cell.angle_beta   90.00
_cell.angle_gamma   90.00
#
_symmetry.space_group_name_H-M   'P 1'
#
loop_
_entity.id
_entity.type
_entity.pdbx_description
1 polymer ?
#
loop_
_entity_poly.entity_id
_entity_poly.type
_entity_poly.pdbx_seq_one_letter_code
_entity_poly.pdbx_strand_id
1 'polypeptide(L)' 'MENKKTNTLIHSNGPRYGEGHIFLWWENYGRRLLYVDILYVEGSGSYSEFHAIDGSRVMTSYRLGVMEESLPADTFIR' A
#
# COMPACT_ATOMS: atom_id res chain seq x y z
N MET A 1 -13.83 -5.40 -24.02
CA MET A 1 -12.69 -5.32 -23.26
C MET A 1 -12.97 -5.45 -21.77
N GLU A 2 -12.20 -6.09 -21.10
CA GLU A 2 -12.49 -6.31 -19.73
C GLU A 2 -11.80 -5.28 -18.87
N ASN A 3 -12.36 -5.11 -17.69
CA ASN A 3 -11.81 -4.18 -16.74
C ASN A 3 -10.98 -4.93 -15.76
N LYS A 4 -9.74 -4.98 -16.02
CA LYS A 4 -8.87 -5.62 -15.07
C LYS A 4 -8.39 -4.62 -14.06
N LYS A 5 -8.48 -4.98 -12.81
CA LYS A 5 -7.89 -4.19 -11.78
C LYS A 5 -6.38 -4.30 -11.89
N THR A 6 -5.71 -3.20 -11.67
CA THR A 6 -4.27 -3.22 -11.67
C THR A 6 -3.77 -3.95 -10.43
N ASN A 7 -2.49 -4.25 -10.43
CA ASN A 7 -1.83 -4.84 -9.28
C ASN A 7 -1.24 -3.78 -8.38
N THR A 8 -1.78 -2.57 -8.42
CA THR A 8 -1.20 -1.45 -7.73
C THR A 8 -2.28 -0.60 -7.10
N LEU A 9 -2.08 -0.22 -5.85
CA LEU A 9 -2.90 0.77 -5.17
C LEU A 9 -2.13 2.08 -5.18
N ILE A 10 -2.72 3.11 -5.76
CA ILE A 10 -2.06 4.40 -5.91
C ILE A 10 -2.65 5.39 -4.92
N HIS A 11 -1.81 6.19 -4.31
CA HIS A 11 -2.25 7.25 -3.40
C HIS A 11 -2.93 8.33 -4.26
N SER A 12 -4.23 8.39 -4.20
CA SER A 12 -5.03 9.08 -5.20
C SER A 12 -4.90 10.60 -5.13
N ASN A 13 -4.58 11.14 -3.97
CA ASN A 13 -4.49 12.59 -3.78
C ASN A 13 -3.08 13.06 -3.55
N GLY A 14 -2.12 12.23 -3.90
CA GLY A 14 -0.72 12.56 -3.71
C GLY A 14 -0.21 12.11 -2.36
N PRO A 15 1.10 11.89 -2.26
CA PRO A 15 1.67 11.26 -1.07
C PRO A 15 1.61 12.09 0.20
N ARG A 16 1.24 13.37 0.12
CA ARG A 16 1.14 14.17 1.34
C ARG A 16 -0.30 14.39 1.77
N TYR A 17 -1.19 13.53 1.32
CA TYR A 17 -2.60 13.65 1.64
C TYR A 17 -3.03 12.52 2.56
N GLY A 18 -3.91 12.84 3.50
CA GLY A 18 -4.51 11.84 4.36
C GLY A 18 -3.75 11.66 5.66
N GLU A 19 -4.49 11.38 6.72
CA GLU A 19 -3.91 11.13 8.02
C GLU A 19 -4.04 9.67 8.36
N GLY A 20 -3.14 9.20 9.19
CA GLY A 20 -3.18 7.84 9.65
C GLY A 20 -1.97 7.06 9.22
N HIS A 21 -2.01 5.80 9.55
CA HIS A 21 -0.87 4.95 9.29
C HIS A 21 -1.35 3.51 9.16
N ILE A 22 -0.46 2.67 8.64
CA ILE A 22 -0.67 1.23 8.61
C ILE A 22 0.56 0.59 9.23
N PHE A 23 0.34 -0.50 9.96
CA PHE A 23 1.43 -1.25 10.56
C PHE A 23 1.60 -2.54 9.78
N LEU A 24 2.80 -2.80 9.31
CA LEU A 24 3.07 -3.93 8.43
C LEU A 24 4.02 -4.90 9.11
N TRP A 25 3.78 -6.19 8.88
CA TRP A 25 4.61 -7.25 9.41
C TRP A 25 5.21 -8.04 8.25
N TRP A 26 6.49 -8.32 8.38
CA TRP A 26 7.18 -9.20 7.45
C TRP A 26 8.08 -10.09 8.28
N GLU A 27 7.74 -11.39 8.30
CA GLU A 27 8.40 -12.35 9.17
C GLU A 27 8.23 -11.89 10.62
N ASN A 28 9.30 -11.64 11.35
CA ASN A 28 9.16 -11.17 12.73
C ASN A 28 9.57 -9.71 12.87
N TYR A 29 9.40 -8.95 11.82
CA TYR A 29 9.76 -7.54 11.78
C TYR A 29 8.51 -6.72 11.51
N GLY A 30 8.29 -5.69 12.32
CA GLY A 30 7.13 -4.83 12.16
C GLY A 30 7.54 -3.40 11.86
N ARG A 31 6.77 -2.71 11.05
CA ARG A 31 7.06 -1.34 10.68
C ARG A 31 5.78 -0.56 10.45
N ARG A 32 5.75 0.65 10.98
CA ARG A 32 4.62 1.57 10.78
C ARG A 32 4.94 2.51 9.64
N LEU A 33 3.98 2.66 8.73
CA LEU A 33 4.10 3.60 7.62
C LEU A 33 2.96 4.60 7.70
N LEU A 34 3.29 5.88 7.61
CA LEU A 34 2.28 6.92 7.51
C LEU A 34 1.72 6.94 6.10
N TYR A 35 0.42 7.16 5.97
CA TYR A 35 -0.20 7.21 4.65
C TYR A 35 0.44 8.28 3.77
N VAL A 36 0.80 9.43 4.37
CA VAL A 36 1.39 10.52 3.60
C VAL A 36 2.74 10.15 3.00
N ASP A 37 3.36 9.10 3.50
CA ASP A 37 4.67 8.67 3.01
C ASP A 37 4.58 7.57 1.98
N ILE A 38 3.39 7.09 1.66
CA ILE A 38 3.22 5.98 0.73
C ILE A 38 2.88 6.51 -0.65
N LEU A 39 3.71 6.18 -1.64
CA LEU A 39 3.43 6.53 -3.03
C LEU A 39 2.42 5.56 -3.63
N TYR A 40 2.71 4.29 -3.52
CA TYR A 40 1.83 3.26 -4.06
C TYR A 40 2.18 1.92 -3.42
N VAL A 41 1.28 0.96 -3.59
CA VAL A 41 1.44 -0.39 -3.08
C VAL A 41 1.32 -1.33 -4.26
N GLU A 42 2.31 -2.19 -4.42
CA GLU A 42 2.34 -3.11 -5.54
C GLU A 42 2.11 -4.53 -5.04
N GLY A 43 1.17 -5.23 -5.68
CA GLY A 43 0.89 -6.60 -5.32
C GLY A 43 1.75 -7.55 -6.10
N SER A 44 2.20 -8.60 -5.44
CA SER A 44 3.02 -9.62 -6.07
C SER A 44 2.63 -10.96 -5.50
N GLY A 45 1.63 -11.60 -6.13
CA GLY A 45 1.16 -12.88 -5.65
C GLY A 45 0.54 -12.77 -4.27
N SER A 46 1.12 -13.45 -3.31
CA SER A 46 0.56 -13.50 -1.97
C SER A 46 1.08 -12.42 -1.05
N TYR A 47 1.90 -11.49 -1.56
CA TYR A 47 2.39 -10.42 -0.70
C TYR A 47 2.36 -9.10 -1.44
N SER A 48 2.64 -8.03 -0.70
CA SER A 48 2.60 -6.68 -1.25
C SER A 48 3.84 -5.92 -0.86
N GLU A 49 4.17 -4.91 -1.67
CA GLU A 49 5.33 -4.08 -1.44
C GLU A 49 4.89 -2.63 -1.43
N PHE A 50 5.17 -1.95 -0.33
CA PHE A 50 4.83 -0.53 -0.17
C PHE A 50 6.03 0.30 -0.60
N HIS A 51 5.79 1.25 -1.48
CA HIS A 51 6.84 2.14 -1.99
C HIS A 51 6.65 3.51 -1.37
N ALA A 52 7.66 3.96 -0.64
CA ALA A 52 7.58 5.20 0.11
C ALA A 52 8.24 6.35 -0.65
N ILE A 53 7.90 7.57 -0.24
CA ILE A 53 8.38 8.77 -0.93
C ILE A 53 9.88 8.95 -0.81
N ASP A 54 10.50 8.36 0.21
CA ASP A 54 11.95 8.46 0.39
C ASP A 54 12.72 7.39 -0.39
N GLY A 55 12.00 6.59 -1.19
CA GLY A 55 12.61 5.53 -1.97
C GLY A 55 12.68 4.20 -1.26
N SER A 56 12.31 4.13 0.00
CA SER A 56 12.34 2.87 0.70
C SER A 56 11.15 2.00 0.31
N ARG A 57 11.30 0.70 0.52
CA ARG A 57 10.27 -0.28 0.20
C ARG A 57 10.05 -1.17 1.40
N VAL A 58 8.79 -1.46 1.68
CA VAL A 58 8.42 -2.28 2.82
C VAL A 58 7.54 -3.40 2.33
N MET A 59 7.93 -4.63 2.63
CA MET A 59 7.17 -5.80 2.25
C MET A 59 6.21 -6.21 3.34
N THR A 60 5.12 -6.84 2.94
CA THR A 60 4.23 -7.48 3.89
C THR A 60 3.72 -8.78 3.29
N SER A 61 3.39 -9.71 4.15
CA SER A 61 2.93 -11.03 3.70
C SER A 61 1.45 -11.06 3.34
N TYR A 62 0.80 -9.91 3.29
CA TYR A 62 -0.60 -9.83 2.88
C TYR A 62 -0.67 -9.44 1.42
N ARG A 63 -1.57 -10.10 0.69
CA ARG A 63 -1.74 -9.78 -0.72
C ARG A 63 -2.50 -8.47 -0.87
N LEU A 64 -2.48 -7.95 -2.09
CA LEU A 64 -2.97 -6.60 -2.36
C LEU A 64 -4.45 -6.42 -2.02
N GLY A 65 -5.27 -7.45 -2.24
CA GLY A 65 -6.69 -7.34 -1.89
C GLY A 65 -6.91 -7.09 -0.42
N VAL A 66 -6.10 -7.72 0.42
CA VAL A 66 -6.18 -7.50 1.86
C VAL A 66 -5.75 -6.08 2.21
N MET A 67 -4.70 -5.60 1.56
CA MET A 67 -4.23 -4.24 1.79
C MET A 67 -5.26 -3.22 1.33
N GLU A 68 -5.93 -3.51 0.23
CA GLU A 68 -6.98 -2.63 -0.28
C GLU A 68 -8.10 -2.47 0.74
N GLU A 69 -8.44 -3.55 1.42
CA GLU A 69 -9.48 -3.49 2.44
C GLU A 69 -9.03 -2.79 3.72
N SER A 70 -7.73 -2.81 3.97
CA SER A 70 -7.18 -2.23 5.18
C SER A 70 -6.88 -0.74 5.05
N LEU A 71 -6.70 -0.27 3.83
CA LEU A 71 -6.35 1.13 3.58
C LEU A 71 -7.60 1.93 3.26
N PRO A 72 -7.58 3.25 3.53
CA PRO A 72 -8.76 4.06 3.23
C PRO A 72 -9.05 4.07 1.73
N ALA A 73 -10.28 3.76 1.38
CA ALA A 73 -10.67 3.63 -0.02
C ALA A 73 -10.65 4.95 -0.76
N ASP A 74 -10.80 6.05 -0.06
CA ASP A 74 -10.78 7.37 -0.68
C ASP A 74 -9.37 7.91 -0.81
N THR A 75 -8.39 7.21 -0.27
CA THR A 75 -7.00 7.63 -0.33
C THR A 75 -6.18 6.77 -1.29
N PHE A 76 -6.46 5.47 -1.29
CA PHE A 76 -5.72 4.52 -2.13
C PHE A 76 -6.68 3.85 -3.10
N ILE A 77 -6.37 3.96 -4.38
CA ILE A 77 -7.22 3.46 -5.46
C ILE A 77 -6.42 2.54 -6.35
N ARG A 78 -7.05 1.44 -6.73
CA ARG A 78 -6.44 0.52 -7.67
C ARG A 78 -6.36 1.07 -9.07
#